data_3a7c93ff92c30e088d90c15ed49d9d44
#
_entry.id   3a7c93ff92c30e088d90c15ed49d9d44
#
_cell.length_a   1.000
_cell.length_b   1.000
_cell.length_c   1.000
_cell.angle_alpha   90.00
_cell.angle_beta   90.00
_cell.angle_gamma   90.00
#
_symmetry.space_group_name_H-M   'P 1'
#
loop_
_entity.id
_entity.type
_entity.pdbx_description
1 polymer ?
#
loop_
_entity_poly.entity_id
_entity_poly.type
_entity_poly.pdbx_seq_one_letter_code
_entity_poly.pdbx_strand_id
1 'polypeptide(L)'
;MFNKQFLVGSFQLIGLCKNLLFFIAITFSLNAFSQGYKIPEKPKFQTSVYDYTSLLTPFQKSNLEKKLVRYSDSTSTQIVVAIVSSTEGENIAYLAANWGEKWGIGQAKEDNGVLMLLAKDDRKITIQAGKGVEHLLTDFQSKRIIERVIIPEFKKGDYYRGLDQGSDYIFMTLNGAFKGTRKESSSGFDPGIIFFIIIIIVIFLIISRGNKNNRGGGRRYRKRDVAGSILETIILSNAGRGGGSFGGGFGSSSGGGFGGSSGGFGGGFGGGSFGGGGASGGW
;
A
#
# COMPACT_ATOMS: atom_id res chain seq x y z
N MET A 1 33.28 67.32 23.74
CA MET A 1 33.44 66.38 22.58
C MET A 1 33.19 64.94 23.06
N PHE A 2 31.96 64.60 23.44
CA PHE A 2 31.60 63.28 24.00
C PHE A 2 31.03 62.40 22.92
N ASN A 3 31.81 61.45 22.51
CA ASN A 3 31.57 60.04 22.25
C ASN A 3 30.52 59.63 21.21
N LYS A 4 30.73 60.00 19.92
CA LYS A 4 30.04 59.34 18.79
C LYS A 4 30.43 57.89 18.64
N GLN A 5 31.60 57.45 19.10
CA GLN A 5 32.02 56.03 19.01
C GLN A 5 31.27 55.09 19.97
N PHE A 6 30.80 55.59 21.11
CA PHE A 6 30.06 54.79 22.08
C PHE A 6 28.65 54.51 21.61
N LEU A 7 28.03 55.44 20.88
CA LEU A 7 26.70 55.27 20.29
C LEU A 7 26.68 54.28 19.13
N VAL A 8 27.71 54.27 18.28
CA VAL A 8 27.81 53.35 17.14
C VAL A 8 28.02 51.90 17.63
N GLY A 9 28.81 51.68 18.66
CA GLY A 9 29.05 50.38 19.26
C GLY A 9 27.76 49.75 19.88
N SER A 10 26.95 50.58 20.55
CA SER A 10 25.69 50.10 21.13
C SER A 10 24.64 49.75 20.10
N PHE A 11 24.55 50.45 18.96
CA PHE A 11 23.66 50.11 17.87
C PHE A 11 24.10 48.81 17.15
N GLN A 12 25.39 48.56 16.97
CA GLN A 12 25.88 47.29 16.42
C GLN A 12 25.63 46.13 17.38
N LEU A 13 25.80 46.31 18.69
CA LEU A 13 25.52 45.27 19.68
C LEU A 13 24.03 44.89 19.74
N ILE A 14 23.14 45.87 19.66
CA ILE A 14 21.67 45.66 19.61
C ILE A 14 21.28 44.89 18.34
N GLY A 15 21.90 45.21 17.18
CA GLY A 15 21.71 44.49 15.92
C GLY A 15 22.15 43.01 15.99
N LEU A 16 23.31 42.78 16.64
CA LEU A 16 23.82 41.41 16.82
C LEU A 16 22.92 40.60 17.76
N CYS A 17 22.45 41.17 18.87
CA CYS A 17 21.50 40.50 19.78
C CYS A 17 20.18 40.21 19.12
N LYS A 18 19.66 41.11 18.31
CA LYS A 18 18.40 40.88 17.54
C LYS A 18 18.54 39.73 16.53
N ASN A 19 19.64 39.68 15.81
CA ASN A 19 19.92 38.59 14.86
C ASN A 19 20.14 37.28 15.59
N LEU A 20 20.84 37.27 16.72
CA LEU A 20 21.02 36.07 17.57
C LEU A 20 19.69 35.53 18.11
N LEU A 21 18.82 36.41 18.60
CA LEU A 21 17.48 36.03 19.04
C LEU A 21 16.61 35.47 17.91
N PHE A 22 16.73 36.02 16.71
CA PHE A 22 16.03 35.53 15.54
C PHE A 22 16.52 34.13 15.12
N PHE A 23 17.84 33.89 15.16
CA PHE A 23 18.40 32.55 14.92
C PHE A 23 17.99 31.54 15.99
N ILE A 24 17.96 31.93 17.27
CA ILE A 24 17.49 31.08 18.37
C ILE A 24 16.01 30.75 18.19
N ALA A 25 15.18 31.72 17.81
CA ALA A 25 13.76 31.50 17.55
C ALA A 25 13.53 30.53 16.37
N ILE A 26 14.33 30.64 15.29
CA ILE A 26 14.27 29.70 14.14
C ILE A 26 14.72 28.30 14.56
N THR A 27 15.81 28.16 15.30
CA THR A 27 16.29 26.84 15.72
C THR A 27 15.31 26.17 16.72
N PHE A 28 14.62 26.95 17.55
CA PHE A 28 13.60 26.44 18.48
C PHE A 28 12.33 26.01 17.74
N SER A 29 11.94 26.71 16.67
CA SER A 29 10.77 26.34 15.86
C SER A 29 10.99 25.07 15.02
N LEU A 30 12.24 24.73 14.67
CA LEU A 30 12.56 23.51 13.92
C LEU A 30 12.45 22.22 14.76
N ASN A 31 12.48 22.30 16.08
CA ASN A 31 12.36 21.14 16.95
C ASN A 31 10.90 20.73 17.28
N ALA A 32 9.91 21.51 16.86
CA ALA A 32 8.50 21.26 17.21
C ALA A 32 7.78 20.21 16.33
N PHE A 33 8.42 19.71 15.27
CA PHE A 33 7.77 18.88 14.24
C PHE A 33 8.14 17.39 14.21
N SER A 34 8.84 16.87 15.23
CA SER A 34 9.36 15.51 15.18
C SER A 34 8.78 14.53 16.21
N GLN A 35 7.53 14.71 16.63
CA GLN A 35 6.88 13.69 17.45
C GLN A 35 5.83 12.96 16.60
N GLY A 36 6.25 11.88 15.91
CA GLY A 36 5.33 10.95 15.29
C GLY A 36 4.52 10.17 16.33
N TYR A 37 3.46 9.51 15.92
CA TYR A 37 2.59 8.73 16.78
C TYR A 37 3.37 7.66 17.56
N LYS A 38 3.26 7.69 18.89
CA LYS A 38 3.93 6.71 19.73
C LYS A 38 3.15 5.38 19.73
N ILE A 39 3.60 4.43 18.92
CA ILE A 39 3.03 3.08 18.90
C ILE A 39 3.08 2.47 20.31
N PRO A 40 1.95 2.00 20.87
CA PRO A 40 1.90 1.36 22.18
C PRO A 40 2.87 0.18 22.28
N GLU A 41 3.22 -0.17 23.50
CA GLU A 41 3.98 -1.40 23.73
C GLU A 41 3.10 -2.62 23.44
N LYS A 42 3.74 -3.71 23.01
CA LYS A 42 3.07 -4.99 22.74
C LYS A 42 2.37 -5.47 24.03
N PRO A 43 1.04 -5.65 24.03
CA PRO A 43 0.32 -6.08 25.22
C PRO A 43 0.74 -7.48 25.68
N LYS A 44 0.75 -7.70 26.97
CA LYS A 44 1.01 -9.04 27.53
C LYS A 44 -0.06 -10.06 27.11
N PHE A 45 -1.32 -9.62 27.12
CA PHE A 45 -2.45 -10.40 26.60
C PHE A 45 -2.78 -9.90 25.20
N GLN A 46 -2.65 -10.76 24.21
CA GLN A 46 -2.78 -10.41 22.81
C GLN A 46 -4.14 -10.86 22.27
N THR A 47 -4.86 -9.93 21.70
CA THR A 47 -6.19 -10.10 21.12
C THR A 47 -6.22 -9.54 19.70
N SER A 48 -7.34 -9.72 19.00
CA SER A 48 -7.53 -9.24 17.64
C SER A 48 -8.07 -7.83 17.55
N VAL A 49 -8.62 -7.24 18.63
CA VAL A 49 -9.25 -5.90 18.56
C VAL A 49 -8.76 -5.00 19.67
N TYR A 50 -8.07 -3.94 19.29
CA TYR A 50 -7.57 -2.89 20.16
C TYR A 50 -8.29 -1.57 19.87
N ASP A 51 -9.28 -1.25 20.70
CA ASP A 51 -10.03 0.00 20.58
C ASP A 51 -9.60 0.95 21.70
N TYR A 52 -8.76 1.93 21.34
CA TYR A 52 -8.26 2.95 22.25
C TYR A 52 -9.21 4.15 22.40
N THR A 53 -10.28 4.18 21.61
CA THR A 53 -11.22 5.30 21.55
C THR A 53 -12.59 4.98 22.10
N SER A 54 -12.81 3.73 22.51
CA SER A 54 -14.13 3.22 22.89
C SER A 54 -15.19 3.48 21.81
N LEU A 55 -14.79 3.36 20.53
CA LEU A 55 -15.67 3.54 19.37
C LEU A 55 -16.70 2.42 19.27
N LEU A 56 -16.31 1.20 19.61
CA LEU A 56 -17.15 0.03 19.57
C LEU A 56 -17.77 -0.22 20.94
N THR A 57 -19.04 -0.62 20.96
CA THR A 57 -19.63 -1.13 22.20
C THR A 57 -18.91 -2.41 22.65
N PRO A 58 -18.94 -2.77 23.95
CA PRO A 58 -18.32 -4.01 24.41
C PRO A 58 -18.79 -5.26 23.69
N PHE A 59 -20.08 -5.30 23.31
CA PHE A 59 -20.67 -6.40 22.53
C PHE A 59 -20.10 -6.45 21.12
N GLN A 60 -20.03 -5.33 20.43
CA GLN A 60 -19.48 -5.24 19.09
C GLN A 60 -17.99 -5.63 19.05
N LYS A 61 -17.21 -5.10 20.01
CA LYS A 61 -15.80 -5.46 20.16
C LYS A 61 -15.62 -6.96 20.36
N SER A 62 -16.35 -7.55 21.30
CA SER A 62 -16.28 -8.99 21.59
C SER A 62 -16.68 -9.85 20.40
N ASN A 63 -17.69 -9.46 19.62
CA ASN A 63 -18.12 -10.21 18.44
C ASN A 63 -17.06 -10.16 17.34
N LEU A 64 -16.53 -8.98 17.04
CA LEU A 64 -15.47 -8.82 16.05
C LEU A 64 -14.22 -9.61 16.46
N GLU A 65 -13.83 -9.54 17.73
CA GLU A 65 -12.70 -10.29 18.28
C GLU A 65 -12.86 -11.80 18.13
N LYS A 66 -13.99 -12.34 18.55
CA LYS A 66 -14.30 -13.79 18.39
C LYS A 66 -14.24 -14.23 16.94
N LYS A 67 -14.73 -13.41 16.03
CA LYS A 67 -14.70 -13.65 14.59
C LYS A 67 -13.27 -13.74 14.05
N LEU A 68 -12.43 -12.76 14.38
CA LEU A 68 -11.05 -12.69 13.94
C LEU A 68 -10.18 -13.80 14.55
N VAL A 69 -10.35 -14.09 15.84
CA VAL A 69 -9.66 -15.20 16.52
C VAL A 69 -10.04 -16.54 15.90
N ARG A 70 -11.34 -16.79 15.67
CA ARG A 70 -11.79 -18.03 15.00
C ARG A 70 -11.16 -18.20 13.62
N TYR A 71 -11.03 -17.11 12.86
CA TYR A 71 -10.36 -17.16 11.57
C TYR A 71 -8.87 -17.51 11.72
N SER A 72 -8.20 -16.88 12.68
CA SER A 72 -6.79 -17.17 12.97
C SER A 72 -6.57 -18.62 13.40
N ASP A 73 -7.45 -19.17 14.25
CA ASP A 73 -7.36 -20.55 14.70
C ASP A 73 -7.51 -21.57 13.55
N SER A 74 -8.28 -21.20 12.51
CA SER A 74 -8.53 -22.08 11.36
C SER A 74 -7.50 -21.97 10.25
N THR A 75 -6.84 -20.80 10.10
CA THR A 75 -5.95 -20.51 8.96
C THR A 75 -4.53 -20.17 9.38
N SER A 76 -4.28 -20.01 10.67
CA SER A 76 -3.03 -19.49 11.25
C SER A 76 -2.72 -18.02 10.87
N THR A 77 -3.54 -17.37 10.05
CA THR A 77 -3.37 -15.98 9.68
C THR A 77 -3.92 -15.06 10.75
N GLN A 78 -3.10 -14.17 11.28
CA GLN A 78 -3.48 -13.25 12.36
C GLN A 78 -3.97 -11.92 11.79
N ILE A 79 -5.22 -11.58 12.05
CA ILE A 79 -5.80 -10.29 11.66
C ILE A 79 -6.09 -9.48 12.92
N VAL A 80 -5.52 -8.28 12.96
CA VAL A 80 -5.65 -7.35 14.08
C VAL A 80 -6.31 -6.07 13.60
N VAL A 81 -7.24 -5.56 14.41
CA VAL A 81 -7.88 -4.26 14.24
C VAL A 81 -7.42 -3.35 15.37
N ALA A 82 -6.81 -2.23 15.04
CA ALA A 82 -6.45 -1.18 15.98
C ALA A 82 -7.23 0.10 15.64
N ILE A 83 -7.86 0.71 16.64
CA ILE A 83 -8.65 1.93 16.49
C ILE A 83 -8.02 3.00 17.38
N VAL A 84 -7.60 4.10 16.77
CA VAL A 84 -7.02 5.27 17.44
C VAL A 84 -7.81 6.52 17.10
N SER A 85 -7.65 7.57 17.87
CA SER A 85 -8.28 8.87 17.57
C SER A 85 -7.63 9.51 16.34
N SER A 86 -6.32 9.68 16.36
CA SER A 86 -5.55 10.32 15.28
C SER A 86 -4.20 9.65 15.10
N THR A 87 -3.60 9.83 13.94
CA THR A 87 -2.21 9.44 13.62
C THR A 87 -1.21 10.54 13.99
N GLU A 88 -1.66 11.65 14.60
CA GLU A 88 -0.82 12.81 14.94
C GLU A 88 -0.04 13.38 13.75
N GLY A 89 -0.65 13.30 12.56
CA GLY A 89 -0.07 13.78 11.30
C GLY A 89 0.84 12.78 10.58
N GLU A 90 1.08 11.62 11.16
CA GLU A 90 1.86 10.56 10.52
C GLU A 90 1.08 9.88 9.38
N ASN A 91 1.80 9.35 8.39
CA ASN A 91 1.19 8.56 7.33
C ASN A 91 0.62 7.26 7.90
N ILE A 92 -0.69 7.06 7.79
CA ILE A 92 -1.38 5.92 8.40
C ILE A 92 -0.89 4.56 7.89
N ALA A 93 -0.48 4.45 6.63
CA ALA A 93 0.04 3.20 6.08
C ALA A 93 1.42 2.88 6.66
N TYR A 94 2.29 3.88 6.74
CA TYR A 94 3.60 3.76 7.37
C TYR A 94 3.49 3.42 8.86
N LEU A 95 2.62 4.13 9.59
CA LEU A 95 2.35 3.86 11.00
C LEU A 95 1.88 2.42 11.22
N ALA A 96 0.94 1.94 10.40
CA ALA A 96 0.40 0.60 10.53
C ALA A 96 1.44 -0.49 10.19
N ALA A 97 2.27 -0.28 9.17
CA ALA A 97 3.35 -1.22 8.85
C ALA A 97 4.35 -1.33 10.02
N ASN A 98 4.79 -0.19 10.56
CA ASN A 98 5.67 -0.16 11.73
C ASN A 98 5.02 -0.77 12.98
N TRP A 99 3.71 -0.56 13.15
CA TRP A 99 2.98 -1.15 14.28
C TRP A 99 2.93 -2.67 14.16
N GLY A 100 2.57 -3.18 12.98
CA GLY A 100 2.56 -4.61 12.70
C GLY A 100 3.91 -5.27 12.94
N GLU A 101 4.98 -4.64 12.46
CA GLU A 101 6.36 -5.09 12.67
C GLU A 101 6.76 -5.05 14.16
N LYS A 102 6.52 -3.92 14.86
CA LYS A 102 6.86 -3.77 16.28
C LYS A 102 6.15 -4.78 17.17
N TRP A 103 4.90 -5.10 16.87
CA TRP A 103 4.16 -6.09 17.63
C TRP A 103 4.42 -7.51 17.16
N GLY A 104 4.99 -7.69 15.96
CA GLY A 104 5.24 -8.98 15.34
C GLY A 104 3.93 -9.74 15.06
N ILE A 105 2.94 -9.04 14.47
CA ILE A 105 1.65 -9.65 14.13
C ILE A 105 1.86 -10.69 13.03
N GLY A 106 1.31 -11.89 13.22
CA GLY A 106 1.54 -13.03 12.34
C GLY A 106 2.58 -13.99 12.91
N GLN A 107 2.86 -15.05 12.19
CA GLN A 107 3.86 -16.04 12.56
C GLN A 107 5.22 -15.71 11.93
N ALA A 108 6.31 -15.88 12.67
CA ALA A 108 7.67 -15.54 12.23
C ALA A 108 8.16 -16.27 10.96
N LYS A 109 7.62 -17.47 10.69
CA LYS A 109 7.99 -18.24 9.49
C LYS A 109 7.13 -17.92 8.29
N GLU A 110 5.87 -17.56 8.56
CA GLU A 110 4.84 -17.42 7.54
C GLU A 110 4.58 -15.96 7.18
N ASP A 111 4.98 -15.01 8.03
CA ASP A 111 4.72 -13.56 7.87
C ASP A 111 3.25 -13.25 7.52
N ASN A 112 2.32 -14.01 8.10
CA ASN A 112 0.91 -14.07 7.75
C ASN A 112 0.04 -13.16 8.63
N GLY A 113 0.57 -11.99 8.99
CA GLY A 113 -0.16 -10.97 9.73
C GLY A 113 -0.93 -10.02 8.84
N VAL A 114 -2.06 -9.49 9.31
CA VAL A 114 -2.80 -8.39 8.69
C VAL A 114 -3.17 -7.39 9.77
N LEU A 115 -2.89 -6.11 9.56
CA LEU A 115 -3.29 -5.03 10.45
C LEU A 115 -4.25 -4.07 9.75
N MET A 116 -5.46 -3.92 10.31
CA MET A 116 -6.36 -2.82 9.98
C MET A 116 -6.20 -1.72 11.02
N LEU A 117 -5.73 -0.55 10.62
CA LEU A 117 -5.60 0.62 11.50
C LEU A 117 -6.61 1.68 11.10
N LEU A 118 -7.48 2.05 12.04
CA LEU A 118 -8.48 3.08 11.89
C LEU A 118 -8.11 4.30 12.74
N ALA A 119 -7.91 5.45 12.14
CA ALA A 119 -7.79 6.76 12.78
C ALA A 119 -9.10 7.53 12.62
N LYS A 120 -9.93 7.50 13.68
CA LYS A 120 -11.32 7.97 13.64
C LYS A 120 -11.44 9.44 13.33
N ASP A 121 -10.68 10.28 14.05
CA ASP A 121 -10.79 11.74 13.94
C ASP A 121 -10.13 12.27 12.67
N ASP A 122 -9.12 11.56 12.15
CA ASP A 122 -8.49 11.82 10.84
C ASP A 122 -9.35 11.31 9.68
N ARG A 123 -10.39 10.51 9.95
CA ARG A 123 -11.20 9.83 8.93
C ARG A 123 -10.35 9.02 7.95
N LYS A 124 -9.42 8.26 8.48
CA LYS A 124 -8.50 7.44 7.68
C LYS A 124 -8.52 6.00 8.15
N ILE A 125 -8.41 5.09 7.20
CA ILE A 125 -8.21 3.66 7.47
C ILE A 125 -7.14 3.11 6.55
N THR A 126 -6.40 2.12 7.04
CA THR A 126 -5.46 1.34 6.22
C THR A 126 -5.60 -0.14 6.51
N ILE A 127 -5.29 -0.95 5.52
CA ILE A 127 -5.07 -2.39 5.65
C ILE A 127 -3.64 -2.64 5.21
N GLN A 128 -2.83 -3.20 6.12
CA GLN A 128 -1.45 -3.57 5.85
C GLN A 128 -1.30 -5.07 5.97
N ALA A 129 -0.65 -5.68 5.00
CA ALA A 129 -0.41 -7.12 4.92
C ALA A 129 1.04 -7.45 5.26
N GLY A 130 1.25 -8.52 6.00
CA GLY A 130 2.58 -9.12 6.18
C GLY A 130 3.07 -9.74 4.88
N LYS A 131 4.40 -9.91 4.76
CA LYS A 131 5.05 -10.38 3.53
C LYS A 131 4.51 -11.71 3.01
N GLY A 132 4.11 -12.61 3.92
CA GLY A 132 3.61 -13.93 3.56
C GLY A 132 2.23 -13.93 2.92
N VAL A 133 1.41 -12.90 3.14
CA VAL A 133 0.04 -12.82 2.62
C VAL A 133 -0.17 -11.69 1.60
N GLU A 134 0.84 -10.87 1.35
CA GLU A 134 0.80 -9.76 0.40
C GLU A 134 0.46 -10.21 -1.03
N HIS A 135 0.89 -11.39 -1.43
CA HIS A 135 0.58 -11.97 -2.74
C HIS A 135 -0.91 -12.35 -2.90
N LEU A 136 -1.63 -12.58 -1.81
CA LEU A 136 -3.07 -12.85 -1.76
C LEU A 136 -3.85 -11.55 -1.52
N LEU A 137 -3.50 -10.80 -0.46
CA LEU A 137 -4.10 -9.52 -0.10
C LEU A 137 -3.25 -8.37 -0.67
N THR A 138 -3.28 -8.23 -1.99
CA THR A 138 -2.50 -7.20 -2.69
C THR A 138 -3.01 -5.79 -2.38
N ASP A 139 -2.20 -4.76 -2.68
CA ASP A 139 -2.58 -3.35 -2.53
C ASP A 139 -3.90 -3.03 -3.25
N PHE A 140 -4.08 -3.60 -4.44
CA PHE A 140 -5.32 -3.45 -5.21
C PHE A 140 -6.53 -4.05 -4.49
N GLN A 141 -6.38 -5.23 -3.90
CA GLN A 141 -7.44 -5.89 -3.13
C GLN A 141 -7.75 -5.10 -1.86
N SER A 142 -6.73 -4.71 -1.10
CA SER A 142 -6.85 -3.88 0.10
C SER A 142 -7.57 -2.56 -0.21
N LYS A 143 -7.18 -1.88 -1.29
CA LYS A 143 -7.81 -0.64 -1.75
C LYS A 143 -9.28 -0.85 -2.08
N ARG A 144 -9.61 -1.92 -2.79
CA ARG A 144 -10.97 -2.25 -3.17
C ARG A 144 -11.85 -2.55 -1.94
N ILE A 145 -11.34 -3.28 -0.96
CA ILE A 145 -12.06 -3.56 0.30
C ILE A 145 -12.33 -2.24 1.03
N ILE A 146 -11.33 -1.39 1.17
CA ILE A 146 -11.47 -0.10 1.83
C ILE A 146 -12.54 0.76 1.13
N GLU A 147 -12.43 0.96 -0.17
CA GLU A 147 -13.28 1.91 -0.90
C GLU A 147 -14.72 1.42 -1.12
N ARG A 148 -14.89 0.11 -1.32
CA ARG A 148 -16.21 -0.43 -1.71
C ARG A 148 -16.99 -1.07 -0.58
N VAL A 149 -16.31 -1.44 0.51
CA VAL A 149 -16.93 -2.14 1.63
C VAL A 149 -16.88 -1.29 2.90
N ILE A 150 -15.69 -0.86 3.31
CA ILE A 150 -15.50 -0.21 4.61
C ILE A 150 -15.99 1.25 4.59
N ILE A 151 -15.48 2.06 3.68
CA ILE A 151 -15.79 3.50 3.61
C ILE A 151 -17.29 3.80 3.46
N PRO A 152 -18.08 3.08 2.66
CA PRO A 152 -19.51 3.33 2.56
C PRO A 152 -20.26 3.19 3.89
N GLU A 153 -19.88 2.25 4.74
CA GLU A 153 -20.46 2.08 6.07
C GLU A 153 -19.96 3.16 7.04
N PHE A 154 -18.68 3.53 6.98
CA PHE A 154 -18.12 4.62 7.78
C PHE A 154 -18.77 5.97 7.49
N LYS A 155 -19.12 6.25 6.23
CA LYS A 155 -19.90 7.44 5.85
C LYS A 155 -21.30 7.49 6.45
N LYS A 156 -21.88 6.33 6.77
CA LYS A 156 -23.16 6.21 7.46
C LYS A 156 -22.99 6.29 9.00
N GLY A 157 -21.76 6.35 9.50
CA GLY A 157 -21.45 6.30 10.93
C GLY A 157 -21.39 4.89 11.52
N ASP A 158 -21.58 3.86 10.72
CA ASP A 158 -21.55 2.46 11.18
C ASP A 158 -20.13 1.87 11.06
N TYR A 159 -19.28 2.23 12.03
CA TYR A 159 -17.90 1.77 12.07
C TYR A 159 -17.79 0.26 12.31
N TYR A 160 -18.65 -0.27 13.18
CA TYR A 160 -18.64 -1.71 13.45
C TYR A 160 -18.90 -2.51 12.19
N ARG A 161 -19.98 -2.18 11.47
CA ARG A 161 -20.37 -2.88 10.25
C ARG A 161 -19.29 -2.80 9.16
N GLY A 162 -18.64 -1.64 9.03
CA GLY A 162 -17.54 -1.48 8.09
C GLY A 162 -16.34 -2.37 8.42
N LEU A 163 -15.94 -2.47 9.69
CA LEU A 163 -14.86 -3.34 10.13
C LEU A 163 -15.25 -4.83 10.03
N ASP A 164 -16.47 -5.17 10.39
CA ASP A 164 -16.99 -6.55 10.35
C ASP A 164 -17.05 -7.07 8.92
N GLN A 165 -17.68 -6.35 8.01
CA GLN A 165 -17.74 -6.70 6.59
C GLN A 165 -16.36 -6.65 5.93
N GLY A 166 -15.54 -5.65 6.25
CA GLY A 166 -14.15 -5.55 5.78
C GLY A 166 -13.36 -6.81 6.12
N SER A 167 -13.53 -7.33 7.33
CA SER A 167 -12.91 -8.58 7.77
C SER A 167 -13.37 -9.78 6.94
N ASP A 168 -14.67 -9.89 6.63
CA ASP A 168 -15.19 -10.97 5.78
C ASP A 168 -14.58 -10.95 4.38
N TYR A 169 -14.45 -9.77 3.79
CA TYR A 169 -13.81 -9.64 2.48
C TYR A 169 -12.31 -9.94 2.52
N ILE A 170 -11.62 -9.61 3.60
CA ILE A 170 -10.23 -10.04 3.81
C ILE A 170 -10.17 -11.56 3.87
N PHE A 171 -11.05 -12.23 4.65
CA PHE A 171 -11.11 -13.70 4.73
C PHE A 171 -11.33 -14.33 3.36
N MET A 172 -12.31 -13.85 2.60
CA MET A 172 -12.57 -14.33 1.24
C MET A 172 -11.36 -14.16 0.30
N THR A 173 -10.67 -13.05 0.44
CA THR A 173 -9.49 -12.76 -0.38
C THR A 173 -8.34 -13.71 -0.05
N LEU A 174 -8.04 -13.90 1.23
CA LEU A 174 -6.99 -14.78 1.70
C LEU A 174 -7.27 -16.26 1.40
N ASN A 175 -8.54 -16.68 1.43
CA ASN A 175 -8.95 -18.04 1.08
C ASN A 175 -9.03 -18.26 -0.45
N GLY A 176 -8.68 -17.29 -1.27
CA GLY A 176 -8.74 -17.38 -2.73
C GLY A 176 -10.15 -17.41 -3.32
N ALA A 177 -11.18 -17.24 -2.48
CA ALA A 177 -12.58 -17.21 -2.92
C ALA A 177 -12.93 -15.91 -3.68
N PHE A 178 -12.18 -14.85 -3.43
CA PHE A 178 -12.30 -13.59 -4.15
C PHE A 178 -11.39 -13.57 -5.38
N LYS A 179 -11.68 -14.40 -6.37
CA LYS A 179 -11.22 -14.18 -7.73
C LYS A 179 -11.92 -12.91 -8.19
N GLY A 180 -11.22 -11.78 -8.10
CA GLY A 180 -11.71 -10.54 -8.68
C GLY A 180 -12.06 -10.86 -10.14
N THR A 181 -13.32 -10.87 -10.48
CA THR A 181 -13.73 -10.72 -11.86
C THR A 181 -13.13 -9.38 -12.28
N ARG A 182 -11.93 -9.42 -12.82
CA ARG A 182 -11.43 -8.38 -13.68
C ARG A 182 -12.56 -8.23 -14.68
N LYS A 183 -13.34 -7.18 -14.55
CA LYS A 183 -14.10 -6.70 -15.69
C LYS A 183 -13.01 -6.44 -16.69
N GLU A 184 -12.76 -7.40 -17.57
CA GLU A 184 -12.03 -7.11 -18.77
C GLU A 184 -12.78 -5.91 -19.31
N SER A 185 -12.16 -4.74 -19.21
CA SER A 185 -12.50 -3.71 -20.14
C SER A 185 -12.26 -4.43 -21.46
N SER A 186 -13.33 -4.93 -22.06
CA SER A 186 -13.32 -5.25 -23.46
C SER A 186 -12.74 -3.98 -24.06
N SER A 187 -11.47 -4.04 -24.40
CA SER A 187 -10.89 -3.15 -25.38
C SER A 187 -11.63 -3.50 -26.68
N GLY A 188 -12.90 -3.17 -26.70
CA GLY A 188 -13.63 -3.03 -27.95
C GLY A 188 -12.75 -2.07 -28.71
N PHE A 189 -12.24 -2.56 -29.81
CA PHE A 189 -11.47 -1.75 -30.74
C PHE A 189 -12.24 -0.44 -30.88
N ASP A 190 -11.64 0.64 -30.40
CA ASP A 190 -12.22 1.96 -30.51
C ASP A 190 -12.39 2.21 -32.02
N PRO A 191 -13.64 2.36 -32.53
CA PRO A 191 -13.85 2.61 -33.98
C PRO A 191 -13.03 3.79 -34.48
N GLY A 192 -12.66 4.72 -33.59
CA GLY A 192 -11.77 5.84 -33.86
C GLY A 192 -10.34 5.40 -34.24
N ILE A 193 -9.81 4.32 -33.67
CA ILE A 193 -8.48 3.80 -34.03
C ILE A 193 -8.50 3.22 -35.46
N ILE A 194 -9.57 2.50 -35.82
CA ILE A 194 -9.74 1.96 -37.18
C ILE A 194 -9.84 3.10 -38.20
N PHE A 195 -10.63 4.13 -37.88
CA PHE A 195 -10.76 5.32 -38.72
C PHE A 195 -9.43 6.05 -38.90
N PHE A 196 -8.64 6.19 -37.84
CA PHE A 196 -7.31 6.80 -37.88
C PHE A 196 -6.32 5.99 -38.74
N ILE A 197 -6.34 4.66 -38.65
CA ILE A 197 -5.51 3.79 -39.48
C ILE A 197 -5.92 3.90 -40.97
N ILE A 198 -7.22 3.95 -41.29
CA ILE A 198 -7.71 4.15 -42.62
C ILE A 198 -7.23 5.49 -43.22
N ILE A 199 -7.28 6.58 -42.43
CA ILE A 199 -6.76 7.88 -42.86
C ILE A 199 -5.26 7.80 -43.18
N ILE A 200 -4.45 7.16 -42.34
CA ILE A 200 -3.02 6.99 -42.58
C ILE A 200 -2.77 6.21 -43.88
N ILE A 201 -3.53 5.14 -44.12
CA ILE A 201 -3.41 4.33 -45.35
C ILE A 201 -3.79 5.18 -46.57
N VAL A 202 -4.85 5.97 -46.50
CA VAL A 202 -5.27 6.83 -47.64
C VAL A 202 -4.21 7.90 -47.90
N ILE A 203 -3.66 8.55 -46.89
CA ILE A 203 -2.56 9.51 -47.06
C ILE A 203 -1.33 8.87 -47.67
N PHE A 204 -0.96 7.64 -47.24
CA PHE A 204 0.16 6.90 -47.79
C PHE A 204 -0.07 6.54 -49.28
N LEU A 205 -1.29 6.16 -49.65
CA LEU A 205 -1.64 5.88 -51.05
C LEU A 205 -1.60 7.15 -51.93
N ILE A 206 -2.01 8.31 -51.43
CA ILE A 206 -1.95 9.59 -52.13
C ILE A 206 -0.48 9.99 -52.38
N ILE A 207 0.38 9.87 -51.33
CA ILE A 207 1.82 10.19 -51.43
C ILE A 207 2.51 9.18 -52.41
N SER A 208 2.14 7.89 -52.36
CA SER A 208 2.67 6.86 -53.23
C SER A 208 2.30 7.07 -54.70
N ARG A 209 1.10 7.63 -54.99
CA ARG A 209 0.65 7.96 -56.34
C ARG A 209 1.31 9.19 -56.94
N GLY A 210 1.79 10.11 -56.09
CA GLY A 210 2.41 11.37 -56.53
C GLY A 210 3.82 11.21 -57.13
N ASN A 211 4.46 10.04 -57.09
CA ASN A 211 5.83 9.87 -57.51
C ASN A 211 6.03 9.10 -58.82
N LYS A 212 5.07 9.16 -59.78
CA LYS A 212 5.17 8.48 -61.08
C LYS A 212 5.66 9.35 -62.24
N ASN A 213 6.16 10.56 -62.00
CA ASN A 213 6.76 11.35 -63.08
C ASN A 213 8.05 12.05 -62.61
N ASN A 214 9.15 11.30 -62.63
CA ASN A 214 10.45 11.90 -62.95
C ASN A 214 11.41 10.80 -63.44
N ARG A 215 11.52 10.63 -64.75
CA ARG A 215 12.62 9.96 -65.40
C ARG A 215 13.83 10.92 -65.36
N GLY A 216 14.91 10.49 -64.74
CA GLY A 216 16.20 11.23 -64.78
C GLY A 216 17.28 10.61 -63.91
N GLY A 217 18.10 9.77 -64.51
CA GLY A 217 19.56 9.67 -64.37
C GLY A 217 20.16 9.40 -62.95
N GLY A 218 20.70 8.21 -62.79
CA GLY A 218 22.07 8.05 -62.28
C GLY A 218 22.30 7.92 -60.79
N ARG A 219 22.82 6.82 -60.44
CA ARG A 219 23.71 6.38 -59.33
C ARG A 219 23.09 5.37 -58.36
N ARG A 220 23.57 4.13 -58.54
CA ARG A 220 23.38 3.00 -57.64
C ARG A 220 24.01 3.34 -56.28
N TYR A 221 23.16 3.62 -55.27
CA TYR A 221 23.55 3.51 -53.88
C TYR A 221 22.79 2.30 -53.31
N ARG A 222 23.55 1.30 -52.88
CA ARG A 222 23.07 0.13 -52.16
C ARG A 222 22.48 0.57 -50.86
N LYS A 223 21.18 0.72 -50.73
CA LYS A 223 20.49 0.86 -49.43
C LYS A 223 20.47 -0.51 -48.78
N ARG A 224 21.22 -0.61 -47.68
CA ARG A 224 21.06 -1.65 -46.68
C ARG A 224 19.64 -1.53 -46.13
N ASP A 225 18.88 -2.64 -46.20
CA ASP A 225 17.55 -2.74 -45.64
C ASP A 225 17.61 -2.63 -44.11
N VAL A 226 17.31 -1.46 -43.60
CA VAL A 226 17.24 -1.17 -42.14
C VAL A 226 16.00 -1.84 -41.53
N ALA A 227 14.99 -2.16 -42.33
CA ALA A 227 13.77 -2.81 -41.83
C ALA A 227 13.97 -4.29 -41.42
N GLY A 228 14.89 -5.01 -42.07
CA GLY A 228 15.20 -6.40 -41.74
C GLY A 228 15.94 -6.55 -40.41
N SER A 229 16.83 -5.60 -40.07
CA SER A 229 17.63 -5.68 -38.87
C SER A 229 16.85 -5.37 -37.59
N ILE A 230 15.77 -4.60 -37.68
CA ILE A 230 14.92 -4.26 -36.48
C ILE A 230 14.03 -5.46 -36.14
N LEU A 231 13.50 -6.17 -37.12
CA LEU A 231 12.69 -7.36 -36.88
C LEU A 231 13.53 -8.53 -36.33
N GLU A 232 14.75 -8.70 -36.80
CA GLU A 232 15.66 -9.73 -36.30
C GLU A 232 16.11 -9.50 -34.88
N THR A 233 16.30 -8.24 -34.48
CA THR A 233 16.67 -7.86 -33.09
C THR A 233 15.53 -8.07 -32.10
N ILE A 234 14.26 -7.88 -32.52
CA ILE A 234 13.09 -8.07 -31.66
C ILE A 234 12.76 -9.55 -31.47
N ILE A 235 12.97 -10.39 -32.47
CA ILE A 235 12.66 -11.81 -32.38
C ILE A 235 13.72 -12.60 -31.60
N LEU A 236 14.99 -12.21 -31.69
CA LEU A 236 16.10 -12.90 -31.00
C LEU A 236 16.28 -12.53 -29.53
N SER A 237 15.73 -11.40 -29.09
CA SER A 237 15.83 -11.00 -27.67
C SER A 237 14.79 -11.67 -26.76
N ASN A 238 13.79 -12.37 -27.29
CA ASN A 238 12.73 -13.00 -26.50
C ASN A 238 12.79 -14.55 -26.46
N ALA A 239 13.85 -15.16 -26.98
CA ALA A 239 14.06 -16.60 -26.95
C ALA A 239 15.22 -16.99 -26.04
N GLY A 240 15.01 -16.91 -24.72
CA GLY A 240 16.04 -17.41 -23.84
C GLY A 240 15.85 -17.10 -22.37
N ARG A 241 14.79 -17.60 -21.74
CA ARG A 241 14.82 -17.95 -20.32
C ARG A 241 13.62 -18.80 -19.93
N GLY A 242 13.67 -20.05 -20.31
CA GLY A 242 12.88 -21.12 -19.74
C GLY A 242 13.82 -22.07 -19.04
N GLY A 243 13.47 -22.46 -17.83
CA GLY A 243 14.17 -23.47 -17.03
C GLY A 243 13.66 -23.33 -15.60
N GLY A 244 12.72 -23.97 -15.10
CA GLY A 244 12.47 -25.36 -14.83
C GLY A 244 13.18 -25.78 -13.56
N SER A 245 12.46 -25.94 -12.42
CA SER A 245 12.76 -27.04 -11.53
C SER A 245 11.55 -27.29 -10.61
N PHE A 246 10.96 -28.45 -10.79
CA PHE A 246 10.09 -29.17 -9.89
C PHE A 246 10.94 -29.76 -8.77
N GLY A 247 10.44 -29.71 -7.54
CA GLY A 247 11.01 -30.43 -6.43
C GLY A 247 10.02 -30.46 -5.28
N GLY A 248 9.28 -31.55 -5.15
CA GLY A 248 8.31 -31.83 -4.10
C GLY A 248 8.96 -32.19 -2.78
N GLY A 249 8.18 -32.10 -1.71
CA GLY A 249 8.52 -32.55 -0.38
C GLY A 249 7.29 -32.47 0.51
N PHE A 250 6.54 -33.56 0.58
CA PHE A 250 5.51 -33.80 1.57
C PHE A 250 6.19 -34.11 2.91
N GLY A 251 5.82 -33.41 3.96
CA GLY A 251 6.20 -33.70 5.33
C GLY A 251 5.04 -33.41 6.28
N SER A 252 4.27 -34.46 6.58
CA SER A 252 3.25 -34.52 7.60
C SER A 252 3.85 -34.50 8.99
N SER A 253 3.32 -33.73 9.93
CA SER A 253 3.22 -34.20 11.32
C SER A 253 2.07 -33.50 12.05
N SER A 254 1.21 -34.33 12.54
CA SER A 254 0.09 -34.15 13.43
C SER A 254 0.54 -33.68 14.83
N GLY A 255 -0.28 -32.87 15.46
CA GLY A 255 -0.19 -32.57 16.88
C GLY A 255 -1.44 -31.84 17.33
N GLY A 256 -2.44 -32.62 17.76
CA GLY A 256 -3.69 -32.10 18.30
C GLY A 256 -3.49 -31.50 19.68
N GLY A 257 -4.32 -30.52 19.98
CA GLY A 257 -4.47 -29.91 21.30
C GLY A 257 -5.72 -29.05 21.30
N PHE A 258 -6.87 -29.67 21.59
CA PHE A 258 -8.09 -28.95 21.92
C PHE A 258 -7.96 -28.41 23.34
N GLY A 259 -7.74 -27.13 23.48
CA GLY A 259 -7.87 -26.40 24.72
C GLY A 259 -8.73 -25.17 24.48
N GLY A 260 -10.00 -25.23 24.88
CA GLY A 260 -10.85 -24.05 24.85
C GLY A 260 -10.31 -22.99 25.77
N SER A 261 -9.99 -21.84 25.24
CA SER A 261 -9.64 -20.64 26.00
C SER A 261 -10.29 -19.42 25.42
N SER A 262 -10.92 -18.67 26.32
CA SER A 262 -11.57 -17.41 26.07
C SER A 262 -10.62 -16.36 25.48
N GLY A 263 -10.90 -15.88 24.28
CA GLY A 263 -10.69 -14.49 23.87
C GLY A 263 -9.27 -14.00 23.58
N GLY A 264 -8.34 -14.84 23.14
CA GLY A 264 -7.03 -14.37 22.68
C GLY A 264 -6.41 -15.30 21.65
N PHE A 265 -5.42 -14.83 20.89
CA PHE A 265 -4.64 -15.72 20.03
C PHE A 265 -3.90 -16.75 20.89
N GLY A 266 -4.21 -18.06 20.72
CA GLY A 266 -3.71 -19.15 21.55
C GLY A 266 -2.18 -19.30 21.60
N GLY A 267 -1.43 -18.60 20.78
CA GLY A 267 0.03 -18.57 20.74
C GLY A 267 0.64 -17.17 20.77
N GLY A 268 -0.18 -16.13 20.91
CA GLY A 268 0.31 -14.74 20.81
C GLY A 268 0.74 -14.34 19.41
N PHE A 269 1.30 -13.14 19.26
CA PHE A 269 1.91 -12.69 18.01
C PHE A 269 3.27 -13.36 17.84
N GLY A 270 3.45 -14.05 16.74
CA GLY A 270 4.56 -14.95 16.48
C GLY A 270 5.83 -14.28 15.92
N GLY A 271 5.82 -12.97 15.70
CA GLY A 271 6.98 -12.26 15.15
C GLY A 271 6.97 -12.13 13.62
N GLY A 272 5.79 -12.04 13.01
CA GLY A 272 5.65 -11.80 11.58
C GLY A 272 6.18 -10.43 11.14
N SER A 273 6.64 -10.33 9.91
CA SER A 273 7.25 -9.14 9.30
C SER A 273 6.34 -8.49 8.28
N PHE A 274 6.36 -7.15 8.23
CA PHE A 274 5.56 -6.35 7.31
C PHE A 274 6.44 -5.71 6.23
N GLY A 275 6.05 -5.81 4.96
CA GLY A 275 6.78 -5.26 3.82
C GLY A 275 6.29 -3.89 3.36
N GLY A 276 5.23 -3.37 3.98
CA GLY A 276 4.58 -2.12 3.56
C GLY A 276 3.56 -2.31 2.43
N GLY A 277 3.28 -3.55 2.04
CA GLY A 277 2.17 -3.87 1.13
C GLY A 277 0.82 -3.62 1.80
N GLY A 278 -0.10 -2.98 1.07
CA GLY A 278 -1.41 -2.64 1.58
C GLY A 278 -1.98 -1.37 0.94
N ALA A 279 -3.07 -0.86 1.48
CA ALA A 279 -3.69 0.35 0.98
C ALA A 279 -4.29 1.18 2.11
N SER A 280 -4.50 2.47 1.84
CA SER A 280 -5.20 3.37 2.73
C SER A 280 -6.31 4.13 2.00
N GLY A 281 -7.30 4.60 2.76
CA GLY A 281 -8.39 5.41 2.27
C GLY A 281 -8.92 6.36 3.35
N GLY A 282 -9.72 7.35 2.92
CA GLY A 282 -10.36 8.31 3.80
C GLY A 282 -11.80 8.57 3.37
N TRP A 283 -12.63 9.11 4.28
CA TRP A 283 -14.04 9.43 4.04
C TRP A 283 -14.45 10.78 4.61
#